data_68bbc43912a37f13f487fecc8b0003e0
#
_entry.id   68bbc43912a37f13f487fecc8b0003e0
#
_cell.length_a   1.000
_cell.length_b   1.000
_cell.length_c   1.000
_cell.angle_alpha   90.00
_cell.angle_beta   90.00
_cell.angle_gamma   90.00
#
_symmetry.space_group_name_H-M   'P 1'
#
loop_
_entity.id
_entity.type
_entity.pdbx_description
1 polymer ?
#
loop_
_entity_poly.entity_id
_entity_poly.type
_entity_poly.pdbx_seq_one_letter_code
_entity_poly.pdbx_strand_id
1 'polypeptide(L)'
;MFAPILTLAILIGTLSAPHPADVALLQNARAPVSGASGFATLAATLEATASLPREIPRMARDEAAPLAFAREHLPLWQALPAVERAALLPDLSPLLRFAHFRRAASIEDLPKFTRLFALSEVNVFRFVSGEQEAALQSACDVAVIGRRLLLSDNLLLDAMLGVALIEQNVRLLAAMRAELPADAPLPAACAELQPLANVQLALAAQMYGEWRFFMSGEAEAVGDWMTVAYSFVLRHLPRYSIRGFTRYAAQEVLTAVARGEVAVPPRHPVFDFCAPRDGLCRLTTMDDYQARLLNVNRYLAAFATLRDPVHLPKGMRRDGAFLYLELLPTQRGVQTLVLPLPGSQAR
;
A
#
# COMPACT_ATOMS: atom_id res chain seq x y z
N MET A 1 2.66 35.90 -36.34
CA MET A 1 2.77 34.42 -36.20
C MET A 1 2.59 33.93 -34.75
N PHE A 2 2.78 34.71 -33.70
CA PHE A 2 2.62 34.28 -32.32
C PHE A 2 1.17 34.17 -31.80
N ALA A 3 0.24 35.01 -32.32
CA ALA A 3 -1.15 34.99 -31.85
C ALA A 3 -1.90 33.65 -32.02
N PRO A 4 -1.83 32.94 -33.17
CA PRO A 4 -2.53 31.68 -33.33
C PRO A 4 -1.96 30.56 -32.44
N ILE A 5 -0.66 30.56 -32.13
CA ILE A 5 -0.01 29.59 -31.25
C ILE A 5 -0.47 29.82 -29.80
N LEU A 6 -0.53 31.07 -29.37
CA LEU A 6 -1.00 31.44 -28.04
C LEU A 6 -2.50 31.09 -27.87
N THR A 7 -3.32 31.37 -28.87
CA THR A 7 -4.74 31.01 -28.87
C THR A 7 -4.93 29.49 -28.81
N LEU A 8 -4.15 28.73 -29.58
CA LEU A 8 -4.18 27.27 -29.57
C LEU A 8 -3.75 26.71 -28.20
N ALA A 9 -2.69 27.27 -27.60
CA ALA A 9 -2.22 26.85 -26.26
C ALA A 9 -3.26 27.14 -25.18
N ILE A 10 -3.92 28.30 -25.22
CA ILE A 10 -5.01 28.66 -24.29
C ILE A 10 -6.21 27.72 -24.50
N LEU A 11 -6.58 27.44 -25.73
CA LEU A 11 -7.71 26.55 -26.06
C LEU A 11 -7.43 25.10 -25.58
N ILE A 12 -6.22 24.61 -25.81
CA ILE A 12 -5.79 23.28 -25.34
C ILE A 12 -5.80 23.26 -23.80
N GLY A 13 -5.28 24.30 -23.15
CA GLY A 13 -5.26 24.43 -21.68
C GLY A 13 -6.68 24.40 -21.08
N THR A 14 -7.63 25.13 -21.68
CA THR A 14 -9.02 25.16 -21.18
C THR A 14 -9.77 23.84 -21.44
N LEU A 15 -9.48 23.15 -22.54
CA LEU A 15 -10.07 21.85 -22.85
C LEU A 15 -9.49 20.70 -22.02
N SER A 16 -8.27 20.87 -21.52
CA SER A 16 -7.60 19.84 -20.68
C SER A 16 -7.84 20.03 -19.17
N ALA A 17 -8.35 21.19 -18.75
CA ALA A 17 -8.64 21.43 -17.34
C ALA A 17 -9.70 20.44 -16.79
N PRO A 18 -9.53 19.91 -15.58
CA PRO A 18 -10.53 19.06 -14.94
C PRO A 18 -11.85 19.82 -14.77
N HIS A 19 -12.97 19.12 -14.95
CA HIS A 19 -14.27 19.70 -14.68
C HIS A 19 -14.42 19.94 -13.16
N PRO A 20 -14.82 21.12 -12.69
CA PRO A 20 -14.92 21.43 -11.26
C PRO A 20 -15.81 20.45 -10.48
N ALA A 21 -16.88 19.93 -11.09
CA ALA A 21 -17.74 18.93 -10.48
C ALA A 21 -17.04 17.59 -10.23
N ASP A 22 -16.16 17.14 -11.15
CA ASP A 22 -15.41 15.91 -10.97
C ASP A 22 -14.36 16.06 -9.84
N VAL A 23 -13.70 17.21 -9.77
CA VAL A 23 -12.79 17.54 -8.66
C VAL A 23 -13.54 17.58 -7.34
N ALA A 24 -14.71 18.21 -7.29
CA ALA A 24 -15.54 18.26 -6.09
C ALA A 24 -15.98 16.85 -5.64
N LEU A 25 -16.31 15.95 -6.58
CA LEU A 25 -16.63 14.56 -6.25
C LEU A 25 -15.44 13.85 -5.57
N LEU A 26 -14.23 14.00 -6.10
CA LEU A 26 -13.02 13.42 -5.49
C LEU A 26 -12.74 14.05 -4.11
N GLN A 27 -12.87 15.37 -3.98
CA GLN A 27 -12.66 16.07 -2.73
C GLN A 27 -13.65 15.65 -1.64
N ASN A 28 -14.92 15.50 -2.01
CA ASN A 28 -15.99 15.19 -1.06
C ASN A 28 -16.06 13.70 -0.71
N ALA A 29 -15.58 12.83 -1.61
CA ALA A 29 -15.57 11.38 -1.38
C ALA A 29 -14.46 10.94 -0.43
N ARG A 30 -13.42 11.74 -0.19
CA ARG A 30 -12.34 11.40 0.73
C ARG A 30 -12.71 11.68 2.18
N ALA A 31 -12.19 10.86 3.09
CA ALA A 31 -12.31 11.18 4.51
C ALA A 31 -11.58 12.50 4.83
N PRO A 32 -12.16 13.37 5.66
CA PRO A 32 -11.44 14.55 6.13
C PRO A 32 -10.21 14.10 6.92
N VAL A 33 -9.05 14.64 6.53
CA VAL A 33 -7.78 14.39 7.20
C VAL A 33 -7.60 15.50 8.23
N SER A 34 -7.67 15.15 9.50
CA SER A 34 -7.50 16.10 10.62
C SER A 34 -6.23 15.81 11.41
N GLY A 35 -5.68 16.85 12.04
CA GLY A 35 -4.48 16.74 12.86
C GLY A 35 -3.16 16.90 12.08
N ALA A 36 -2.06 16.80 12.81
CA ALA A 36 -0.72 16.90 12.23
C ALA A 36 -0.38 15.63 11.42
N SER A 37 0.35 15.81 10.31
CA SER A 37 0.90 14.70 9.55
C SER A 37 2.15 14.14 10.22
N GLY A 38 2.22 12.81 10.32
CA GLY A 38 3.41 12.10 10.78
C GLY A 38 4.45 11.84 9.69
N PHE A 39 4.29 12.36 8.47
CA PHE A 39 5.15 12.00 7.34
C PHE A 39 6.63 12.35 7.57
N ALA A 40 6.92 13.55 8.08
CA ALA A 40 8.29 13.97 8.39
C ALA A 40 8.92 13.09 9.49
N THR A 41 8.14 12.74 10.51
CA THR A 41 8.59 11.82 11.56
C THR A 41 8.85 10.42 10.99
N LEU A 42 7.99 9.93 10.10
CA LEU A 42 8.18 8.66 9.39
C LEU A 42 9.48 8.68 8.58
N ALA A 43 9.70 9.72 7.79
CA ALA A 43 10.91 9.87 6.99
C ALA A 43 12.18 9.85 7.87
N ALA A 44 12.19 10.65 8.96
CA ALA A 44 13.30 10.70 9.88
C ALA A 44 13.56 9.35 10.59
N THR A 45 12.50 8.67 11.04
CA THR A 45 12.60 7.35 11.66
C THR A 45 13.21 6.34 10.70
N LEU A 46 12.75 6.32 9.45
CA LEU A 46 13.25 5.39 8.44
C LEU A 46 14.69 5.74 8.02
N GLU A 47 15.06 7.02 7.97
CA GLU A 47 16.44 7.42 7.70
C GLU A 47 17.40 6.95 8.79
N ALA A 48 17.01 7.05 10.05
CA ALA A 48 17.80 6.58 11.19
C ALA A 48 17.90 5.05 11.32
N THR A 49 16.99 4.29 10.67
CA THR A 49 16.96 2.82 10.73
C THR A 49 18.05 2.22 9.83
N ALA A 50 18.80 1.25 10.31
CA ALA A 50 19.80 0.54 9.50
C ALA A 50 19.19 -0.31 8.38
N SER A 51 19.95 -0.62 7.34
CA SER A 51 19.60 -1.64 6.33
C SER A 51 19.86 -3.02 6.87
N LEU A 52 19.02 -3.98 6.52
CA LEU A 52 19.33 -5.39 6.78
C LEU A 52 20.67 -5.75 6.08
N PRO A 53 21.64 -6.31 6.83
CA PRO A 53 22.94 -6.71 6.27
C PRO A 53 22.78 -7.66 5.08
N ARG A 54 23.76 -7.61 4.15
CA ARG A 54 23.71 -8.44 2.93
C ARG A 54 23.87 -9.93 3.21
N GLU A 55 24.49 -10.26 4.32
CA GLU A 55 24.75 -11.61 4.80
C GLU A 55 23.46 -12.31 5.25
N ILE A 56 22.43 -11.53 5.59
CA ILE A 56 21.10 -12.06 5.91
C ILE A 56 20.31 -12.22 4.60
N PRO A 57 19.97 -13.44 4.21
CA PRO A 57 19.14 -13.68 3.04
C PRO A 57 17.80 -12.93 3.11
N ARG A 58 17.34 -12.44 1.97
CA ARG A 58 16.05 -11.76 1.85
C ARG A 58 14.94 -12.77 1.72
N MET A 59 13.95 -12.63 2.56
CA MET A 59 12.73 -13.42 2.47
C MET A 59 11.89 -12.97 1.28
N ALA A 60 11.37 -13.94 0.50
CA ALA A 60 10.42 -13.61 -0.54
C ALA A 60 9.16 -12.98 0.09
N ARG A 61 8.57 -12.01 -0.60
CA ARG A 61 7.39 -11.29 -0.07
C ARG A 61 6.17 -12.19 0.11
N ASP A 62 6.08 -13.23 -0.70
CA ASP A 62 5.04 -14.26 -0.70
C ASP A 62 5.55 -15.60 -0.14
N GLU A 63 6.59 -15.54 0.70
CA GLU A 63 7.15 -16.73 1.34
C GLU A 63 6.06 -17.55 2.03
N ALA A 64 5.96 -18.81 1.63
CA ALA A 64 4.93 -19.70 2.12
C ALA A 64 5.17 -20.16 3.57
N ALA A 65 6.44 -20.22 3.99
CA ALA A 65 6.85 -20.73 5.30
C ALA A 65 7.84 -19.77 5.99
N PRO A 66 7.41 -18.52 6.33
CA PRO A 66 8.32 -17.48 6.82
C PRO A 66 9.06 -17.87 8.10
N LEU A 67 8.44 -18.63 9.01
CA LEU A 67 9.09 -19.05 10.24
C LEU A 67 10.10 -20.19 10.00
N ALA A 68 9.86 -21.06 9.02
CA ALA A 68 10.84 -22.06 8.62
C ALA A 68 12.07 -21.41 7.97
N PHE A 69 11.84 -20.45 7.06
CA PHE A 69 12.91 -19.63 6.49
C PHE A 69 13.76 -18.95 7.60
N ALA A 70 13.13 -18.34 8.58
CA ALA A 70 13.85 -17.67 9.65
C ALA A 70 14.63 -18.67 10.53
N ARG A 71 14.11 -19.85 10.79
CA ARG A 71 14.84 -20.90 11.52
C ARG A 71 16.05 -21.41 10.79
N GLU A 72 15.94 -21.60 9.47
CA GLU A 72 17.06 -22.00 8.62
C GLU A 72 18.21 -21.00 8.68
N HIS A 73 17.89 -19.70 8.70
CA HIS A 73 18.88 -18.63 8.69
C HIS A 73 19.13 -18.02 10.06
N LEU A 74 18.56 -18.59 11.14
CA LEU A 74 18.74 -18.10 12.51
C LEU A 74 20.21 -17.96 12.96
N PRO A 75 21.11 -18.90 12.60
CA PRO A 75 22.54 -18.74 12.96
C PRO A 75 23.17 -17.46 12.41
N LEU A 76 22.82 -17.05 11.19
CA LEU A 76 23.29 -15.80 10.59
C LEU A 76 22.77 -14.57 11.34
N TRP A 77 21.48 -14.60 11.73
CA TRP A 77 20.88 -13.55 12.56
C TRP A 77 21.54 -13.44 13.93
N GLN A 78 21.79 -14.58 14.58
CA GLN A 78 22.42 -14.62 15.91
C GLN A 78 23.89 -14.18 15.87
N ALA A 79 24.59 -14.40 14.75
CA ALA A 79 25.98 -13.97 14.57
C ALA A 79 26.14 -12.44 14.44
N LEU A 80 25.06 -11.71 14.11
CA LEU A 80 25.09 -10.25 14.08
C LEU A 80 25.37 -9.69 15.48
N PRO A 81 26.25 -8.67 15.59
CA PRO A 81 26.46 -7.95 16.84
C PRO A 81 25.13 -7.37 17.41
N ALA A 82 24.96 -7.35 18.71
CA ALA A 82 23.75 -6.84 19.34
C ALA A 82 23.45 -5.38 18.94
N VAL A 83 24.48 -4.55 18.78
CA VAL A 83 24.33 -3.16 18.33
C VAL A 83 23.79 -3.07 16.91
N GLU A 84 24.20 -3.96 16.03
CA GLU A 84 23.68 -4.00 14.64
C GLU A 84 22.23 -4.46 14.62
N ARG A 85 21.88 -5.51 15.39
CA ARG A 85 20.48 -5.93 15.54
C ARG A 85 19.61 -4.82 16.09
N ALA A 86 20.09 -4.09 17.11
CA ALA A 86 19.35 -2.96 17.67
C ALA A 86 19.14 -1.82 16.66
N ALA A 87 20.12 -1.55 15.80
CA ALA A 87 20.00 -0.51 14.77
C ALA A 87 18.96 -0.82 13.66
N LEU A 88 18.53 -2.09 13.56
CA LEU A 88 17.46 -2.53 12.66
C LEU A 88 16.05 -2.33 13.25
N LEU A 89 15.95 -1.97 14.52
CA LEU A 89 14.71 -1.92 15.30
C LEU A 89 14.38 -0.47 15.68
N PRO A 90 13.72 0.29 14.79
CA PRO A 90 13.29 1.64 15.12
C PRO A 90 12.20 1.60 16.19
N ASP A 91 12.16 2.63 17.03
CA ASP A 91 10.98 2.90 17.85
C ASP A 91 9.87 3.46 16.96
N LEU A 92 8.81 2.68 16.76
CA LEU A 92 7.65 3.06 15.98
C LEU A 92 6.58 3.81 16.80
N SER A 93 6.70 3.84 18.15
CA SER A 93 5.70 4.44 19.04
C SER A 93 5.39 5.91 18.70
N PRO A 94 6.38 6.77 18.33
CA PRO A 94 6.08 8.14 17.93
C PRO A 94 5.19 8.23 16.69
N LEU A 95 5.29 7.25 15.76
CA LEU A 95 4.52 7.21 14.53
C LEU A 95 3.05 6.86 14.78
N LEU A 96 2.79 6.04 15.80
CA LEU A 96 1.44 5.61 16.17
C LEU A 96 0.57 6.73 16.80
N ARG A 97 1.16 7.89 17.08
CA ARG A 97 0.42 9.08 17.55
C ARG A 97 -0.27 9.86 16.43
N PHE A 98 0.18 9.65 15.18
CA PHE A 98 -0.36 10.36 14.02
C PHE A 98 -1.48 9.57 13.35
N ALA A 99 -2.59 10.23 13.08
CA ALA A 99 -3.72 9.60 12.39
C ALA A 99 -3.43 9.34 10.89
N HIS A 100 -2.48 10.06 10.31
CA HIS A 100 -2.15 10.00 8.88
C HIS A 100 -0.70 10.40 8.60
N PHE A 101 -0.22 10.02 7.41
CA PHE A 101 1.11 10.32 6.90
C PHE A 101 1.03 11.07 5.57
N ARG A 102 0.31 12.19 5.57
CA ARG A 102 0.17 13.04 4.39
C ARG A 102 1.49 13.71 4.05
N ARG A 103 1.97 13.49 2.83
CA ARG A 103 3.18 14.14 2.31
C ARG A 103 2.92 15.61 1.98
N ALA A 104 3.89 16.49 2.25
CA ALA A 104 4.02 17.73 1.52
C ALA A 104 4.30 17.42 0.04
N ALA A 105 4.05 18.35 -0.85
CA ALA A 105 3.91 18.08 -2.29
C ALA A 105 5.17 17.55 -3.01
N SER A 106 6.39 17.59 -2.45
CA SER A 106 7.65 17.20 -3.15
C SER A 106 7.89 15.69 -3.20
N ILE A 107 8.31 15.17 -4.39
CA ILE A 107 8.73 13.77 -4.57
C ILE A 107 10.19 13.55 -4.11
N GLU A 108 10.98 14.62 -3.98
CA GLU A 108 12.42 14.51 -3.79
C GLU A 108 12.82 13.76 -2.53
N ASP A 109 11.96 13.72 -1.53
CA ASP A 109 12.21 13.09 -0.23
C ASP A 109 11.33 11.85 0.01
N LEU A 110 11.40 10.86 -0.89
CA LEU A 110 10.76 9.57 -0.63
C LEU A 110 11.42 8.88 0.57
N PRO A 111 10.67 8.61 1.65
CA PRO A 111 11.20 7.84 2.77
C PRO A 111 11.73 6.48 2.32
N LYS A 112 12.73 5.98 3.01
CA LYS A 112 13.31 4.65 2.75
C LYS A 112 12.35 3.54 3.18
N PHE A 113 11.17 3.44 2.55
CA PHE A 113 10.14 2.44 2.87
C PHE A 113 10.65 1.00 2.86
N THR A 114 11.73 0.71 2.12
CA THR A 114 12.42 -0.59 2.15
C THR A 114 12.82 -1.01 3.57
N ARG A 115 12.98 -0.05 4.49
CA ARG A 115 13.29 -0.31 5.91
C ARG A 115 12.09 -0.93 6.65
N LEU A 116 10.85 -0.50 6.35
CA LEU A 116 9.65 -1.13 6.93
C LEU A 116 9.48 -2.57 6.43
N PHE A 117 9.80 -2.84 5.17
CA PHE A 117 9.79 -4.20 4.65
C PHE A 117 10.86 -5.06 5.31
N ALA A 118 12.08 -4.52 5.48
CA ALA A 118 13.15 -5.20 6.18
C ALA A 118 12.80 -5.46 7.65
N LEU A 119 12.12 -4.52 8.32
CA LEU A 119 11.64 -4.70 9.70
C LEU A 119 10.63 -5.85 9.80
N SER A 120 9.77 -6.03 8.80
CA SER A 120 8.87 -7.18 8.74
C SER A 120 9.65 -8.51 8.69
N GLU A 121 10.74 -8.58 7.93
CA GLU A 121 11.64 -9.75 7.91
C GLU A 121 12.36 -9.93 9.26
N VAL A 122 12.86 -8.84 9.85
CA VAL A 122 13.52 -8.86 11.17
C VAL A 122 12.58 -9.40 12.25
N ASN A 123 11.29 -9.06 12.21
CA ASN A 123 10.31 -9.53 13.17
C ASN A 123 10.15 -11.07 13.14
N VAL A 124 10.33 -11.71 11.98
CA VAL A 124 10.30 -13.18 11.89
C VAL A 124 11.50 -13.79 12.61
N PHE A 125 12.70 -13.24 12.44
CA PHE A 125 13.89 -13.67 13.18
C PHE A 125 13.75 -13.47 14.69
N ARG A 126 13.22 -12.31 15.11
CA ARG A 126 12.96 -12.05 16.55
C ARG A 126 11.99 -13.06 17.15
N PHE A 127 10.91 -13.37 16.40
CA PHE A 127 9.92 -14.34 16.87
C PHE A 127 10.56 -15.71 17.13
N VAL A 128 11.35 -16.24 16.17
CA VAL A 128 12.00 -17.54 16.32
C VAL A 128 13.16 -17.52 17.31
N SER A 129 13.70 -16.35 17.63
CA SER A 129 14.71 -16.14 18.69
C SER A 129 14.12 -16.08 20.11
N GLY A 130 12.79 -16.12 20.25
CA GLY A 130 12.10 -16.07 21.53
C GLY A 130 11.54 -14.70 21.93
N GLU A 131 11.76 -13.63 21.13
CA GLU A 131 11.21 -12.29 21.36
C GLU A 131 9.78 -12.17 20.79
N GLN A 132 8.91 -13.13 21.12
CA GLN A 132 7.62 -13.33 20.45
C GLN A 132 6.69 -12.13 20.59
N GLU A 133 6.50 -11.59 21.79
CA GLU A 133 5.63 -10.46 22.05
C GLU A 133 6.09 -9.21 21.31
N ALA A 134 7.38 -8.88 21.40
CA ALA A 134 7.95 -7.72 20.74
C ALA A 134 7.91 -7.83 19.20
N ALA A 135 8.07 -9.04 18.66
CA ALA A 135 7.94 -9.29 17.23
C ALA A 135 6.50 -9.10 16.73
N LEU A 136 5.52 -9.61 17.47
CA LEU A 136 4.09 -9.41 17.16
C LEU A 136 3.70 -7.93 17.26
N GLN A 137 4.13 -7.24 18.33
CA GLN A 137 3.87 -5.80 18.50
C GLN A 137 4.39 -5.02 17.29
N SER A 138 5.65 -5.22 16.94
CA SER A 138 6.29 -4.52 15.81
C SER A 138 5.61 -4.84 14.47
N ALA A 139 5.21 -6.09 14.23
CA ALA A 139 4.50 -6.46 13.00
C ALA A 139 3.11 -5.79 12.93
N CYS A 140 2.38 -5.68 14.05
CA CYS A 140 1.13 -4.92 14.10
C CYS A 140 1.37 -3.43 13.85
N ASP A 141 2.40 -2.84 14.45
CA ASP A 141 2.73 -1.42 14.28
C ASP A 141 3.03 -1.09 12.81
N VAL A 142 3.82 -1.93 12.13
CA VAL A 142 4.12 -1.79 10.69
C VAL A 142 2.85 -1.89 9.85
N ALA A 143 1.96 -2.84 10.14
CA ALA A 143 0.69 -2.97 9.43
C ALA A 143 -0.24 -1.76 9.68
N VAL A 144 -0.27 -1.19 10.89
CA VAL A 144 -1.02 0.02 11.23
C VAL A 144 -0.45 1.23 10.49
N ILE A 145 0.87 1.38 10.41
CA ILE A 145 1.50 2.42 9.58
C ILE A 145 1.07 2.27 8.12
N GLY A 146 1.10 1.05 7.58
CA GLY A 146 0.60 0.76 6.24
C GLY A 146 -0.86 1.18 6.04
N ARG A 147 -1.73 0.90 7.01
CA ARG A 147 -3.15 1.30 6.99
C ARG A 147 -3.33 2.81 7.01
N ARG A 148 -2.52 3.53 7.78
CA ARG A 148 -2.57 5.00 7.84
C ARG A 148 -2.03 5.65 6.56
N LEU A 149 -1.02 5.04 5.90
CA LEU A 149 -0.57 5.46 4.57
C LEU A 149 -1.70 5.33 3.53
N LEU A 150 -2.49 4.26 3.58
CA LEU A 150 -3.65 4.07 2.72
C LEU A 150 -4.72 5.16 2.88
N LEU A 151 -4.94 5.62 4.10
CA LEU A 151 -5.98 6.61 4.42
C LEU A 151 -5.51 8.06 4.20
N SER A 152 -4.23 8.25 3.91
CA SER A 152 -3.65 9.57 3.61
C SER A 152 -3.89 9.93 2.15
N ASP A 153 -4.12 11.21 1.85
CA ASP A 153 -4.24 11.72 0.49
C ASP A 153 -2.84 11.94 -0.15
N ASN A 154 -2.13 10.83 -0.26
CA ASN A 154 -0.81 10.73 -0.87
C ASN A 154 -0.90 10.26 -2.32
N LEU A 155 0.28 10.02 -2.95
CA LEU A 155 0.35 9.38 -4.25
C LEU A 155 -0.10 7.92 -4.18
N LEU A 156 -0.59 7.39 -5.30
CA LEU A 156 -0.89 5.97 -5.46
C LEU A 156 0.28 5.07 -5.05
N LEU A 157 1.51 5.52 -5.30
CA LEU A 157 2.71 4.80 -4.88
C LEU A 157 2.77 4.60 -3.35
N ASP A 158 2.55 5.66 -2.56
CA ASP A 158 2.57 5.57 -1.09
C ASP A 158 1.47 4.64 -0.59
N ALA A 159 0.31 4.70 -1.23
CA ALA A 159 -0.81 3.83 -0.93
C ALA A 159 -0.48 2.36 -1.25
N MET A 160 0.16 2.09 -2.39
CA MET A 160 0.56 0.73 -2.75
C MET A 160 1.65 0.18 -1.83
N LEU A 161 2.51 1.03 -1.30
CA LEU A 161 3.43 0.64 -0.21
C LEU A 161 2.65 0.27 1.06
N GLY A 162 1.63 1.05 1.41
CA GLY A 162 0.72 0.72 2.51
C GLY A 162 0.01 -0.62 2.32
N VAL A 163 -0.53 -0.87 1.12
CA VAL A 163 -1.11 -2.18 0.72
C VAL A 163 -0.11 -3.30 0.96
N ALA A 164 1.11 -3.11 0.47
CA ALA A 164 2.17 -4.10 0.55
C ALA A 164 2.58 -4.43 1.99
N LEU A 165 2.67 -3.41 2.84
CA LEU A 165 2.99 -3.58 4.26
C LEU A 165 1.89 -4.35 5.01
N ILE A 166 0.62 -4.04 4.73
CA ILE A 166 -0.51 -4.76 5.33
C ILE A 166 -0.48 -6.23 4.89
N GLU A 167 -0.39 -6.47 3.58
CA GLU A 167 -0.36 -7.83 3.02
C GLU A 167 0.74 -8.68 3.65
N GLN A 168 1.97 -8.18 3.67
CA GLN A 168 3.10 -8.89 4.24
C GLN A 168 2.90 -9.16 5.73
N ASN A 169 2.55 -8.13 6.51
CA ASN A 169 2.47 -8.30 7.95
C ASN A 169 1.25 -9.12 8.40
N VAL A 170 0.11 -9.09 7.69
CA VAL A 170 -1.01 -9.99 7.97
C VAL A 170 -0.60 -11.47 7.81
N ARG A 171 0.16 -11.80 6.76
CA ARG A 171 0.69 -13.16 6.55
C ARG A 171 1.65 -13.56 7.66
N LEU A 172 2.57 -12.67 8.04
CA LEU A 172 3.54 -12.92 9.10
C LEU A 172 2.86 -13.08 10.47
N LEU A 173 1.91 -12.22 10.79
CA LEU A 173 1.12 -12.30 12.03
C LEU A 173 0.32 -13.60 12.11
N ALA A 174 -0.26 -14.05 10.99
CA ALA A 174 -0.96 -15.33 10.95
C ALA A 174 0.00 -16.50 11.20
N ALA A 175 1.18 -16.49 10.56
CA ALA A 175 2.20 -17.53 10.75
C ALA A 175 2.70 -17.57 12.20
N MET A 176 3.05 -16.42 12.79
CA MET A 176 3.47 -16.32 14.19
C MET A 176 2.37 -16.79 15.15
N ARG A 177 1.14 -16.39 14.88
CA ARG A 177 -0.02 -16.73 15.71
C ARG A 177 -0.35 -18.22 15.68
N ALA A 178 -0.06 -18.91 14.58
CA ALA A 178 -0.27 -20.35 14.45
C ALA A 178 0.61 -21.17 15.41
N GLU A 179 1.79 -20.64 15.78
CA GLU A 179 2.72 -21.33 16.70
C GLU A 179 2.49 -21.00 18.19
N LEU A 180 1.62 -20.03 18.46
CA LEU A 180 1.25 -19.66 19.82
C LEU A 180 -0.03 -20.41 20.27
N PRO A 181 -0.29 -20.55 21.57
CA PRO A 181 -1.58 -21.02 22.06
C PRO A 181 -2.74 -20.25 21.43
N ALA A 182 -3.85 -20.94 21.16
CA ALA A 182 -4.99 -20.35 20.44
C ALA A 182 -5.60 -19.14 21.19
N ASP A 183 -5.49 -19.11 22.51
CA ASP A 183 -5.96 -18.06 23.41
C ASP A 183 -4.90 -16.99 23.72
N ALA A 184 -3.65 -17.12 23.22
CA ALA A 184 -2.62 -16.13 23.47
C ALA A 184 -3.08 -14.73 23.01
N PRO A 185 -2.94 -13.67 23.81
CA PRO A 185 -3.41 -12.34 23.47
C PRO A 185 -2.59 -11.75 22.31
N LEU A 186 -3.26 -11.01 21.43
CA LEU A 186 -2.58 -10.17 20.45
C LEU A 186 -2.26 -8.80 21.05
N PRO A 187 -1.15 -8.16 20.63
CA PRO A 187 -0.85 -6.80 21.00
C PRO A 187 -1.99 -5.83 20.73
N ALA A 188 -2.13 -4.79 21.56
CA ALA A 188 -3.21 -3.81 21.46
C ALA A 188 -3.25 -3.09 20.09
N ALA A 189 -2.09 -2.83 19.49
CA ALA A 189 -1.99 -2.21 18.17
C ALA A 189 -2.70 -3.04 17.08
N CYS A 190 -2.73 -4.36 17.20
CA CYS A 190 -3.45 -5.22 16.26
C CYS A 190 -4.97 -4.94 16.23
N ALA A 191 -5.53 -4.28 17.25
CA ALA A 191 -6.94 -3.92 17.28
C ALA A 191 -7.32 -2.92 16.16
N GLU A 192 -6.36 -2.12 15.70
CA GLU A 192 -6.57 -1.19 14.59
C GLU A 192 -6.64 -1.88 13.21
N LEU A 193 -6.20 -3.14 13.11
CA LEU A 193 -6.21 -3.90 11.86
C LEU A 193 -7.60 -4.48 11.57
N GLN A 194 -8.59 -3.60 11.48
CA GLN A 194 -9.96 -3.93 11.09
C GLN A 194 -10.17 -3.62 9.60
N PRO A 195 -11.11 -4.31 8.93
CA PRO A 195 -11.53 -3.94 7.60
C PRO A 195 -11.86 -2.45 7.51
N LEU A 196 -11.51 -1.84 6.39
CA LEU A 196 -11.92 -0.46 6.12
C LEU A 196 -13.44 -0.43 5.96
N ALA A 197 -14.12 0.38 6.76
CA ALA A 197 -15.56 0.54 6.68
C ALA A 197 -15.99 1.05 5.30
N ASN A 198 -15.15 1.85 4.65
CA ASN A 198 -15.38 2.36 3.32
C ASN A 198 -14.06 2.43 2.52
N VAL A 199 -13.84 1.42 1.68
CA VAL A 199 -12.66 1.34 0.79
C VAL A 199 -12.66 2.48 -0.23
N GLN A 200 -13.85 2.97 -0.61
CA GLN A 200 -14.00 4.09 -1.53
C GLN A 200 -13.34 5.36 -1.01
N LEU A 201 -13.40 5.62 0.30
CA LEU A 201 -12.75 6.80 0.90
C LEU A 201 -11.23 6.75 0.75
N ALA A 202 -10.63 5.58 0.95
CA ALA A 202 -9.19 5.38 0.77
C ALA A 202 -8.79 5.62 -0.69
N LEU A 203 -9.56 5.07 -1.65
CA LEU A 203 -9.29 5.26 -3.07
C LEU A 203 -9.48 6.73 -3.50
N ALA A 204 -10.53 7.38 -3.01
CA ALA A 204 -10.78 8.80 -3.30
C ALA A 204 -9.63 9.69 -2.79
N ALA A 205 -9.08 9.40 -1.60
CA ALA A 205 -7.93 10.11 -1.06
C ALA A 205 -6.70 9.98 -1.98
N GLN A 206 -6.43 8.78 -2.47
CA GLN A 206 -5.32 8.49 -3.38
C GLN A 206 -5.49 9.17 -4.74
N MET A 207 -6.69 9.05 -5.34
CA MET A 207 -7.00 9.72 -6.61
C MET A 207 -6.88 11.24 -6.49
N TYR A 208 -7.31 11.80 -5.36
CA TYR A 208 -7.14 13.22 -5.09
C TYR A 208 -5.66 13.60 -4.91
N GLY A 209 -4.87 12.76 -4.26
CA GLY A 209 -3.43 12.93 -4.11
C GLY A 209 -2.70 12.96 -5.47
N GLU A 210 -3.01 12.03 -6.35
CA GLU A 210 -2.48 11.98 -7.73
C GLU A 210 -2.92 13.22 -8.52
N TRP A 211 -4.19 13.58 -8.46
CA TRP A 211 -4.69 14.79 -9.12
C TRP A 211 -3.93 16.03 -8.64
N ARG A 212 -3.74 16.17 -7.33
CA ARG A 212 -3.02 17.31 -6.75
C ARG A 212 -1.56 17.36 -7.21
N PHE A 213 -0.90 16.21 -7.27
CA PHE A 213 0.46 16.08 -7.77
C PHE A 213 0.58 16.54 -9.23
N PHE A 214 -0.31 16.07 -10.11
CA PHE A 214 -0.32 16.51 -11.50
C PHE A 214 -0.61 17.99 -11.66
N MET A 215 -1.40 18.57 -10.76
CA MET A 215 -1.74 20.01 -10.81
C MET A 215 -0.64 20.92 -10.23
N SER A 216 0.20 20.42 -9.33
CA SER A 216 1.26 21.25 -8.70
C SER A 216 2.42 21.58 -9.64
N GLY A 217 2.56 20.90 -10.77
CA GLY A 217 3.70 21.03 -11.67
C GLY A 217 4.94 20.27 -11.24
N GLU A 218 4.92 19.61 -10.10
CA GLU A 218 6.06 18.85 -9.57
C GLU A 218 6.42 17.65 -10.41
N ALA A 219 5.46 17.10 -11.17
CA ALA A 219 5.73 16.08 -12.17
C ALA A 219 6.77 16.51 -13.22
N GLU A 220 6.91 17.82 -13.46
CA GLU A 220 7.89 18.37 -14.40
C GLU A 220 9.30 18.47 -13.79
N ALA A 221 9.40 18.52 -12.46
CA ALA A 221 10.68 18.63 -11.74
C ALA A 221 11.43 17.28 -11.67
N VAL A 222 10.74 16.15 -11.92
CA VAL A 222 11.30 14.79 -11.81
C VAL A 222 12.00 14.39 -13.12
N GLY A 223 12.81 15.23 -13.67
CA GLY A 223 13.91 14.77 -14.23
C GLY A 223 14.29 14.58 -15.64
N ASP A 224 13.81 13.72 -16.43
CA ASP A 224 14.24 13.54 -17.81
C ASP A 224 13.21 14.09 -18.81
N TRP A 225 13.67 14.37 -20.01
CA TRP A 225 12.82 14.88 -21.08
C TRP A 225 11.60 13.98 -21.38
N MET A 226 11.70 12.69 -21.10
CA MET A 226 10.60 11.72 -21.26
C MET A 226 9.50 11.97 -20.25
N THR A 227 9.86 12.25 -18.99
CA THR A 227 8.89 12.59 -17.93
C THR A 227 8.23 13.94 -18.22
N VAL A 228 8.99 14.92 -18.72
CA VAL A 228 8.45 16.22 -19.16
C VAL A 228 7.50 16.05 -20.34
N ALA A 229 7.88 15.28 -21.36
CA ALA A 229 7.04 14.99 -22.52
C ALA A 229 5.76 14.23 -22.13
N TYR A 230 5.86 13.27 -21.21
CA TYR A 230 4.73 12.52 -20.68
C TYR A 230 3.78 13.41 -19.89
N SER A 231 4.30 14.25 -19.00
CA SER A 231 3.51 15.23 -18.25
C SER A 231 2.81 16.21 -19.17
N PHE A 232 3.49 16.64 -20.23
CA PHE A 232 2.90 17.48 -21.27
C PHE A 232 1.75 16.76 -22.03
N VAL A 233 1.95 15.51 -22.40
CA VAL A 233 0.92 14.68 -23.06
C VAL A 233 -0.28 14.48 -22.14
N LEU A 234 -0.07 14.12 -20.87
CA LEU A 234 -1.15 13.95 -19.90
C LEU A 234 -1.94 15.23 -19.65
N ARG A 235 -1.28 16.40 -19.70
CA ARG A 235 -1.94 17.69 -19.50
C ARG A 235 -2.76 18.16 -20.70
N HIS A 236 -2.35 17.81 -21.92
CA HIS A 236 -2.82 18.50 -23.12
C HIS A 236 -3.66 17.62 -24.05
N LEU A 237 -3.64 16.30 -23.92
CA LEU A 237 -4.50 15.42 -24.70
C LEU A 237 -5.83 15.15 -23.98
N PRO A 238 -7.01 15.49 -24.57
CA PRO A 238 -8.31 15.47 -23.87
C PRO A 238 -8.73 14.14 -23.27
N ARG A 239 -8.17 13.03 -23.74
CA ARG A 239 -8.46 11.68 -23.22
C ARG A 239 -7.41 11.15 -22.23
N TYR A 240 -6.18 11.70 -22.26
CA TYR A 240 -5.06 11.40 -21.38
C TYR A 240 -4.80 12.53 -20.39
N SER A 241 -5.56 13.62 -20.52
CA SER A 241 -5.44 14.79 -19.69
C SER A 241 -5.84 14.48 -18.25
N ILE A 242 -5.38 15.31 -17.34
CA ILE A 242 -5.85 15.37 -15.96
C ILE A 242 -7.39 15.37 -15.91
N ARG A 243 -8.06 15.99 -16.88
CA ARG A 243 -9.52 15.98 -17.02
C ARG A 243 -10.06 14.56 -17.23
N GLY A 244 -9.48 13.78 -18.15
CA GLY A 244 -9.90 12.40 -18.40
C GLY A 244 -9.70 11.51 -17.19
N PHE A 245 -8.54 11.62 -16.55
CA PHE A 245 -8.22 10.91 -15.32
C PHE A 245 -9.20 11.28 -14.19
N THR A 246 -9.41 12.59 -13.94
CA THR A 246 -10.29 13.08 -12.88
C THR A 246 -11.72 12.59 -13.08
N ARG A 247 -12.22 12.66 -14.31
CA ARG A 247 -13.56 12.16 -14.67
C ARG A 247 -13.68 10.65 -14.45
N TYR A 248 -12.73 9.88 -14.95
CA TYR A 248 -12.71 8.43 -14.77
C TYR A 248 -12.66 8.06 -13.28
N ALA A 249 -11.76 8.68 -12.52
CA ALA A 249 -11.64 8.45 -11.10
C ALA A 249 -12.94 8.79 -10.36
N ALA A 250 -13.54 9.97 -10.61
CA ALA A 250 -14.71 10.44 -9.90
C ALA A 250 -16.00 9.69 -10.26
N GLN A 251 -16.22 9.38 -11.54
CA GLN A 251 -17.50 8.85 -12.01
C GLN A 251 -17.53 7.33 -12.09
N GLU A 252 -16.42 6.70 -12.52
CA GLU A 252 -16.40 5.26 -12.78
C GLU A 252 -15.74 4.49 -11.63
N VAL A 253 -14.51 4.86 -11.25
CA VAL A 253 -13.73 4.13 -10.25
C VAL A 253 -14.40 4.15 -8.88
N LEU A 254 -14.80 5.33 -8.38
CA LEU A 254 -15.45 5.43 -7.08
C LEU A 254 -16.78 4.68 -7.02
N THR A 255 -17.52 4.68 -8.12
CA THR A 255 -18.80 3.95 -8.21
C THR A 255 -18.60 2.44 -8.23
N ALA A 256 -17.61 1.93 -8.97
CA ALA A 256 -17.32 0.50 -9.02
C ALA A 256 -16.82 -0.01 -7.67
N VAL A 257 -15.87 0.71 -7.06
CA VAL A 257 -15.30 0.32 -5.76
C VAL A 257 -16.34 0.36 -4.64
N ALA A 258 -17.32 1.28 -4.71
CA ALA A 258 -18.44 1.29 -3.77
C ALA A 258 -19.30 0.01 -3.85
N ARG A 259 -19.32 -0.66 -5.01
CA ARG A 259 -19.97 -1.96 -5.22
C ARG A 259 -19.05 -3.16 -4.94
N GLY A 260 -17.79 -2.92 -4.54
CA GLY A 260 -16.78 -3.96 -4.40
C GLY A 260 -16.25 -4.50 -5.73
N GLU A 261 -16.42 -3.75 -6.81
CA GLU A 261 -16.02 -4.09 -8.18
C GLU A 261 -14.79 -3.29 -8.60
N VAL A 262 -14.13 -3.75 -9.65
CA VAL A 262 -13.04 -3.05 -10.34
C VAL A 262 -13.61 -2.38 -11.58
N ALA A 263 -13.46 -1.05 -11.69
CA ALA A 263 -13.80 -0.35 -12.92
C ALA A 263 -12.83 -0.74 -14.03
N VAL A 264 -13.34 -1.14 -15.17
CA VAL A 264 -12.53 -1.42 -16.36
C VAL A 264 -12.19 -0.09 -17.02
N PRO A 265 -10.90 0.29 -17.13
CA PRO A 265 -10.54 1.52 -17.82
C PRO A 265 -11.00 1.45 -19.28
N PRO A 266 -11.49 2.56 -19.84
CA PRO A 266 -11.90 2.58 -21.25
C PRO A 266 -10.69 2.20 -22.12
N ARG A 267 -10.83 1.14 -22.92
CA ARG A 267 -9.81 0.72 -23.89
C ARG A 267 -9.45 1.90 -24.78
N HIS A 268 -8.19 2.20 -24.87
CA HIS A 268 -7.72 3.34 -25.66
C HIS A 268 -6.68 2.89 -26.66
N PRO A 269 -6.85 3.27 -27.97
CA PRO A 269 -5.96 2.80 -29.03
C PRO A 269 -4.48 3.18 -28.85
N VAL A 270 -4.16 4.23 -28.09
CA VAL A 270 -2.77 4.62 -27.83
C VAL A 270 -2.14 3.77 -26.71
N PHE A 271 -2.92 3.26 -25.75
CA PHE A 271 -2.42 2.33 -24.73
C PHE A 271 -2.22 0.92 -25.27
N ASP A 272 -2.94 0.55 -26.33
CA ASP A 272 -2.71 -0.72 -27.03
C ASP A 272 -1.37 -0.75 -27.79
N PHE A 273 -0.74 0.42 -28.04
CA PHE A 273 0.60 0.54 -28.60
C PHE A 273 1.73 0.37 -27.59
N CYS A 274 1.42 0.42 -26.31
CA CYS A 274 2.42 0.23 -25.29
C CYS A 274 2.85 -1.24 -25.21
N ALA A 275 4.08 -1.54 -25.62
CA ALA A 275 4.63 -2.86 -25.41
C ALA A 275 4.65 -3.19 -23.91
N PRO A 276 4.39 -4.45 -23.49
CA PRO A 276 4.37 -4.85 -22.08
C PRO A 276 5.65 -4.55 -21.29
N ARG A 277 6.70 -4.12 -22.00
CA ARG A 277 8.02 -3.81 -21.43
C ARG A 277 8.24 -2.34 -21.11
N ASP A 278 7.40 -1.44 -21.59
CA ASP A 278 7.57 0.00 -21.37
C ASP A 278 7.04 0.39 -20.00
N GLY A 279 7.92 0.94 -19.15
CA GLY A 279 7.60 1.36 -17.79
C GLY A 279 6.41 2.34 -17.70
N LEU A 280 6.18 3.16 -18.75
CA LEU A 280 5.08 4.11 -18.88
C LEU A 280 3.70 3.43 -18.95
N CYS A 281 3.61 2.25 -19.59
CA CYS A 281 2.36 1.52 -19.69
C CYS A 281 1.96 0.81 -18.40
N ARG A 282 2.90 0.62 -17.49
CA ARG A 282 2.61 0.07 -16.16
C ARG A 282 1.86 1.05 -15.25
N LEU A 283 1.92 2.35 -15.53
CA LEU A 283 1.16 3.36 -14.79
C LEU A 283 -0.35 3.37 -15.16
N THR A 284 -0.73 2.69 -16.22
CA THR A 284 -2.11 2.71 -16.75
C THR A 284 -3.02 1.62 -16.20
N THR A 285 -2.54 0.76 -15.32
CA THR A 285 -3.33 -0.33 -14.75
C THR A 285 -4.05 0.08 -13.47
N MET A 286 -4.94 1.07 -13.61
CA MET A 286 -5.79 1.51 -12.49
C MET A 286 -6.70 0.40 -11.95
N ASP A 287 -7.04 -0.59 -12.79
CA ASP A 287 -7.72 -1.83 -12.42
C ASP A 287 -6.90 -2.66 -11.43
N ASP A 288 -5.59 -2.81 -11.64
CA ASP A 288 -4.72 -3.52 -10.72
C ASP A 288 -4.63 -2.81 -9.34
N TYR A 289 -4.55 -1.47 -9.34
CA TYR A 289 -4.56 -0.70 -8.08
C TYR A 289 -5.89 -0.86 -7.31
N GLN A 290 -7.02 -0.82 -8.02
CA GLN A 290 -8.33 -1.05 -7.42
C GLN A 290 -8.43 -2.47 -6.84
N ALA A 291 -8.03 -3.48 -7.62
CA ALA A 291 -8.03 -4.87 -7.17
C ALA A 291 -7.17 -5.07 -5.92
N ARG A 292 -5.97 -4.49 -5.89
CA ARG A 292 -5.07 -4.56 -4.71
C ARG A 292 -5.68 -3.89 -3.49
N LEU A 293 -6.31 -2.73 -3.66
CA LEU A 293 -6.94 -2.01 -2.56
C LEU A 293 -8.15 -2.80 -1.99
N LEU A 294 -8.97 -3.36 -2.86
CA LEU A 294 -10.07 -4.24 -2.44
C LEU A 294 -9.55 -5.51 -1.77
N ASN A 295 -8.44 -6.07 -2.25
CA ASN A 295 -7.79 -7.21 -1.62
C ASN A 295 -7.22 -6.88 -0.24
N VAL A 296 -6.69 -5.67 -0.01
CA VAL A 296 -6.28 -5.25 1.34
C VAL A 296 -7.42 -5.38 2.33
N ASN A 297 -8.62 -4.96 1.95
CA ASN A 297 -9.78 -5.10 2.83
C ASN A 297 -10.10 -6.59 3.11
N ARG A 298 -9.86 -7.46 2.14
CA ARG A 298 -9.96 -8.91 2.31
C ARG A 298 -8.88 -9.47 3.25
N TYR A 299 -7.63 -8.99 3.16
CA TYR A 299 -6.57 -9.33 4.11
C TYR A 299 -6.93 -8.92 5.54
N LEU A 300 -7.41 -7.69 5.73
CA LEU A 300 -7.83 -7.20 7.04
C LEU A 300 -9.04 -7.99 7.59
N ALA A 301 -10.01 -8.35 6.74
CA ALA A 301 -11.13 -9.19 7.12
C ALA A 301 -10.66 -10.61 7.52
N ALA A 302 -9.73 -11.20 6.77
CA ALA A 302 -9.15 -12.49 7.11
C ALA A 302 -8.40 -12.43 8.45
N PHE A 303 -7.64 -11.37 8.71
CA PHE A 303 -6.95 -11.18 9.98
C PHE A 303 -7.95 -11.00 11.15
N ALA A 304 -9.02 -10.22 10.95
CA ALA A 304 -10.07 -10.08 11.96
C ALA A 304 -10.73 -11.43 12.29
N THR A 305 -10.94 -12.28 11.26
CA THR A 305 -11.46 -13.65 11.45
C THR A 305 -10.50 -14.55 12.24
N LEU A 306 -9.17 -14.37 12.11
CA LEU A 306 -8.21 -15.11 12.96
C LEU A 306 -8.31 -14.72 14.45
N ARG A 307 -8.85 -13.56 14.75
CA ARG A 307 -9.09 -13.11 16.15
C ARG A 307 -10.39 -13.66 16.72
N ASP A 308 -11.40 -13.85 15.86
CA ASP A 308 -12.70 -14.43 16.22
C ASP A 308 -13.15 -15.39 15.11
N PRO A 309 -12.74 -16.67 15.16
CA PRO A 309 -12.97 -17.64 14.10
C PRO A 309 -14.40 -18.22 14.05
N VAL A 310 -15.30 -17.70 14.87
CA VAL A 310 -16.69 -18.25 14.96
C VAL A 310 -17.50 -17.91 13.72
N HIS A 311 -17.30 -16.73 13.12
CA HIS A 311 -18.07 -16.27 11.97
C HIS A 311 -17.16 -16.04 10.76
N LEU A 312 -17.31 -16.87 9.72
CA LEU A 312 -16.58 -16.71 8.46
C LEU A 312 -17.30 -15.71 7.55
N PRO A 313 -16.63 -14.60 7.15
CA PRO A 313 -17.17 -13.71 6.13
C PRO A 313 -17.39 -14.43 4.79
N LYS A 314 -18.30 -13.89 3.97
CA LYS A 314 -18.58 -14.42 2.63
C LYS A 314 -17.29 -14.56 1.80
N GLY A 315 -17.12 -15.71 1.16
CA GLY A 315 -15.97 -16.01 0.32
C GLY A 315 -14.75 -16.56 1.07
N MET A 316 -14.84 -16.68 2.41
CA MET A 316 -13.84 -17.38 3.20
C MET A 316 -14.29 -18.83 3.46
N ARG A 317 -13.36 -19.76 3.40
CA ARG A 317 -13.57 -21.15 3.81
C ARG A 317 -12.48 -21.58 4.77
N ARG A 318 -12.85 -22.41 5.72
CA ARG A 318 -11.92 -23.08 6.61
C ARG A 318 -11.74 -24.51 6.11
N ASP A 319 -10.49 -24.96 6.07
CA ASP A 319 -10.15 -26.34 5.74
C ASP A 319 -8.98 -26.78 6.63
N GLY A 320 -9.26 -27.67 7.54
CA GLY A 320 -8.29 -28.14 8.55
C GLY A 320 -7.72 -26.97 9.37
N ALA A 321 -6.41 -26.83 9.33
CA ALA A 321 -5.62 -25.83 10.04
C ALA A 321 -5.51 -24.47 9.31
N PHE A 322 -6.21 -24.29 8.19
CA PHE A 322 -6.03 -23.11 7.34
C PHE A 322 -7.34 -22.39 7.03
N LEU A 323 -7.24 -21.08 6.88
CA LEU A 323 -8.25 -20.20 6.32
C LEU A 323 -7.89 -19.88 4.88
N TYR A 324 -8.84 -20.02 3.97
CA TYR A 324 -8.69 -19.73 2.54
C TYR A 324 -9.60 -18.59 2.13
N LEU A 325 -9.09 -17.69 1.31
CA LEU A 325 -9.83 -16.57 0.75
C LEU A 325 -9.36 -16.31 -0.68
N GLU A 326 -10.29 -16.34 -1.64
CA GLU A 326 -10.00 -15.88 -3.00
C GLU A 326 -9.79 -14.38 -3.03
N LEU A 327 -8.71 -13.96 -3.68
CA LEU A 327 -8.42 -12.55 -3.94
C LEU A 327 -8.95 -12.15 -5.31
N LEU A 328 -9.25 -10.87 -5.49
CA LEU A 328 -9.53 -10.34 -6.82
C LEU A 328 -8.30 -10.50 -7.71
N PRO A 329 -8.50 -10.79 -8.99
CA PRO A 329 -7.40 -10.92 -9.94
C PRO A 329 -6.64 -9.60 -10.04
N THR A 330 -5.32 -9.70 -10.00
CA THR A 330 -4.38 -8.60 -10.22
C THR A 330 -3.54 -8.93 -11.45
N GLN A 331 -2.57 -8.09 -11.81
CA GLN A 331 -1.59 -8.44 -12.85
C GLN A 331 -0.82 -9.74 -12.57
N ARG A 332 -0.79 -10.16 -11.30
CA ARG A 332 -0.21 -11.47 -10.89
C ARG A 332 -1.18 -12.64 -11.10
N GLY A 333 -2.35 -12.40 -11.69
CA GLY A 333 -3.42 -13.38 -11.85
C GLY A 333 -4.32 -13.54 -10.62
N VAL A 334 -5.12 -14.59 -10.62
CA VAL A 334 -5.97 -14.98 -9.47
C VAL A 334 -5.09 -15.63 -8.42
N GLN A 335 -5.22 -15.16 -7.19
CA GLN A 335 -4.49 -15.69 -6.04
C GLN A 335 -5.46 -16.10 -4.94
N THR A 336 -5.11 -17.16 -4.23
CA THR A 336 -5.78 -17.54 -3.00
C THR A 336 -4.90 -17.18 -1.81
N LEU A 337 -5.42 -16.37 -0.90
CA LEU A 337 -4.77 -16.15 0.39
C LEU A 337 -5.00 -17.39 1.25
N VAL A 338 -3.91 -17.94 1.78
CA VAL A 338 -3.93 -19.05 2.71
C VAL A 338 -3.27 -18.58 4.01
N LEU A 339 -4.02 -18.61 5.11
CA LEU A 339 -3.52 -18.26 6.42
C LEU A 339 -3.67 -19.42 7.39
N PRO A 340 -2.64 -19.78 8.16
CA PRO A 340 -2.78 -20.79 9.22
C PRO A 340 -3.65 -20.24 10.35
N LEU A 341 -4.44 -21.11 10.95
CA LEU A 341 -5.28 -20.78 12.10
C LEU A 341 -4.46 -20.67 13.39
N PRO A 342 -4.89 -19.85 14.38
CA PRO A 342 -4.24 -19.74 15.67
C PRO A 342 -4.08 -21.10 16.35
N GLY A 343 -2.90 -21.37 16.90
CA GLY A 343 -2.59 -22.62 17.61
C GLY A 343 -2.47 -23.86 16.73
N SER A 344 -2.66 -23.75 15.42
CA SER A 344 -2.64 -24.91 14.52
C SER A 344 -1.26 -25.58 14.39
N GLN A 345 -0.21 -24.87 14.74
CA GLN A 345 1.19 -25.33 14.70
C GLN A 345 1.86 -25.21 16.08
N ALA A 346 1.10 -24.96 17.16
CA ALA A 346 1.61 -24.91 18.52
C ALA A 346 2.21 -26.29 18.89
N ARG A 347 3.45 -26.28 19.42
CA ARG A 347 4.20 -27.47 19.85
C ARG A 347 4.14 -27.62 21.36
#